data_f583e06185a421be610f4adad82127f3
#
_entry.id   f583e06185a421be610f4adad82127f3
#
_cell.length_a   1.000
_cell.length_b   1.000
_cell.length_c   1.000
_cell.angle_alpha   90.00
_cell.angle_beta   90.00
_cell.angle_gamma   90.00
#
_symmetry.space_group_name_H-M   'P 1'
#
loop_
_entity.id
_entity.type
_entity.pdbx_description
1 polymer ?
#
loop_
_entity_poly.entity_id
_entity_poly.type
_entity_poly.pdbx_seq_one_letter_code
_entity_poly.pdbx_strand_id
1 'polypeptide(L)'
;MVTDNRLPRIKELHQNRSKSLFLRISLGIFIVSLAWAWSAGTLHESLVTKEKRSKNLDKFIEKIIPDPTRETGQWIDSMPWITGLLTDGQGIKATGITFGLATVAITISGFFALLLLPVSARNFGNQRPLGINQGNNILKSFYWLAINKLSRILFLFTRSLPEYVLGFLLISILGPDPWVLVLALAIHN
;
A
#
# COMPACT_ATOMS: atom_id res chain seq x y z
N MET A 1 48.89 6.19 -11.98
CA MET A 1 48.18 5.66 -10.78
C MET A 1 47.49 6.85 -10.12
N VAL A 2 46.21 7.09 -10.40
CA VAL A 2 45.44 8.20 -9.80
C VAL A 2 45.00 7.69 -8.45
N THR A 3 45.63 8.17 -7.38
CA THR A 3 45.22 7.88 -6.01
C THR A 3 43.83 8.47 -5.78
N ASP A 4 42.85 7.61 -5.59
CA ASP A 4 41.46 8.00 -5.39
C ASP A 4 41.29 8.72 -4.03
N ASN A 5 41.48 10.04 -4.03
CA ASN A 5 41.38 10.92 -2.85
C ASN A 5 39.92 11.10 -2.39
N ARG A 6 38.95 10.33 -2.93
CA ARG A 6 37.52 10.43 -2.59
C ARG A 6 37.14 9.63 -1.35
N LEU A 7 37.86 8.56 -1.07
CA LEU A 7 37.58 7.69 0.09
C LEU A 7 37.64 8.38 1.45
N PRO A 8 38.69 9.20 1.78
CA PRO A 8 38.76 9.90 3.07
C PRO A 8 37.62 10.93 3.20
N ARG A 9 37.28 11.63 2.12
CA ARG A 9 36.20 12.62 2.11
C ARG A 9 34.81 11.98 2.28
N ILE A 10 34.59 10.79 1.74
CA ILE A 10 33.35 10.03 1.92
C ILE A 10 33.22 9.55 3.37
N LYS A 11 34.32 9.10 3.98
CA LYS A 11 34.33 8.71 5.40
C LYS A 11 34.06 9.89 6.33
N GLU A 12 34.64 11.03 6.06
CA GLU A 12 34.42 12.27 6.82
C GLU A 12 32.97 12.74 6.72
N LEU A 13 32.38 12.74 5.52
CA LEU A 13 30.96 13.06 5.31
C LEU A 13 30.01 12.06 6.00
N HIS A 14 30.42 10.80 6.05
CA HIS A 14 29.63 9.76 6.72
C HIS A 14 29.70 9.88 8.25
N GLN A 15 30.86 10.24 8.81
CA GLN A 15 31.03 10.50 10.25
C GLN A 15 30.33 11.77 10.71
N ASN A 16 30.31 12.81 9.88
CA ASN A 16 29.67 14.10 10.17
C ASN A 16 28.17 14.12 9.78
N ARG A 17 27.60 13.00 9.36
CA ARG A 17 26.18 12.91 9.04
C ARG A 17 25.35 13.17 10.29
N SER A 18 24.63 14.28 10.32
CA SER A 18 23.68 14.57 11.38
C SER A 18 22.69 13.42 11.54
N LYS A 19 22.65 12.83 12.73
CA LYS A 19 21.69 11.75 13.03
C LYS A 19 20.28 12.32 12.83
N SER A 20 19.52 11.72 11.92
CA SER A 20 18.19 12.20 11.56
C SER A 20 17.30 12.26 12.82
N LEU A 21 16.89 13.47 13.18
CA LEU A 21 16.00 13.74 14.31
C LEU A 21 14.65 13.03 14.10
N PHE A 22 14.21 12.94 12.84
CA PHE A 22 13.04 12.20 12.43
C PHE A 22 13.10 10.72 12.83
N LEU A 23 14.22 10.07 12.60
CA LEU A 23 14.40 8.65 12.91
C LEU A 23 14.35 8.38 14.43
N ARG A 24 14.89 9.31 15.23
CA ARG A 24 14.84 9.21 16.69
C ARG A 24 13.42 9.41 17.22
N ILE A 25 12.69 10.40 16.69
CA ILE A 25 11.31 10.66 17.07
C ILE A 25 10.42 9.46 16.67
N SER A 26 10.55 8.96 15.43
CA SER A 26 9.80 7.80 14.95
C SER A 26 10.07 6.56 15.80
N LEU A 27 11.33 6.31 16.15
CA LEU A 27 11.70 5.21 17.04
C LEU A 27 11.10 5.39 18.44
N GLY A 28 11.14 6.62 18.99
CA GLY A 28 10.51 6.95 20.26
C GLY A 28 9.02 6.70 20.27
N ILE A 29 8.30 7.17 19.25
CA ILE A 29 6.86 6.94 19.08
C ILE A 29 6.58 5.43 18.97
N PHE A 30 7.38 4.71 18.19
CA PHE A 30 7.24 3.26 18.04
C PHE A 30 7.39 2.52 19.37
N ILE A 31 8.44 2.84 20.16
CA ILE A 31 8.67 2.22 21.47
C ILE A 31 7.52 2.54 22.44
N VAL A 32 7.07 3.81 22.49
CA VAL A 32 5.95 4.22 23.34
C VAL A 32 4.65 3.50 22.94
N SER A 33 4.37 3.38 21.64
CA SER A 33 3.20 2.65 21.12
C SER A 33 3.26 1.17 21.49
N LEU A 34 4.44 0.58 21.42
CA LEU A 34 4.65 -0.83 21.77
C LEU A 34 4.48 -1.08 23.26
N ALA A 35 5.02 -0.17 24.11
CA ALA A 35 4.85 -0.20 25.55
C ALA A 35 3.37 -0.01 25.95
N TRP A 36 2.68 0.90 25.27
CA TRP A 36 1.24 1.09 25.48
C TRP A 36 0.45 -0.17 25.11
N ALA A 37 0.67 -0.74 23.93
CA ALA A 37 0.00 -1.96 23.48
C ALA A 37 0.26 -3.14 24.43
N TRP A 38 1.46 -3.21 24.99
CA TRP A 38 1.81 -4.20 26.01
C TRP A 38 1.06 -3.95 27.33
N SER A 39 1.07 -2.72 27.85
CA SER A 39 0.42 -2.36 29.11
C SER A 39 -1.13 -2.46 29.03
N ALA A 40 -1.68 -2.18 27.85
CA ALA A 40 -3.13 -2.34 27.59
C ALA A 40 -3.59 -3.80 27.45
N GLY A 41 -2.67 -4.76 27.53
CA GLY A 41 -2.98 -6.18 27.42
C GLY A 41 -3.31 -6.69 26.02
N THR A 42 -3.40 -5.79 25.02
CA THR A 42 -3.82 -6.14 23.67
C THR A 42 -2.89 -7.16 23.00
N LEU A 43 -1.60 -7.07 23.27
CA LEU A 43 -0.61 -8.05 22.78
C LEU A 43 -0.67 -9.36 23.56
N HIS A 44 -0.98 -9.29 24.84
CA HIS A 44 -1.05 -10.47 25.71
C HIS A 44 -2.31 -11.30 25.41
N GLU A 45 -3.46 -10.65 25.28
CA GLU A 45 -4.69 -11.33 24.89
C GLU A 45 -4.66 -11.89 23.46
N SER A 46 -3.99 -11.22 22.53
CA SER A 46 -3.88 -11.71 21.15
C SER A 46 -2.89 -12.86 20.98
N LEU A 47 -1.87 -12.92 21.83
CA LEU A 47 -0.91 -14.04 21.86
C LEU A 47 -1.46 -15.29 22.56
N VAL A 48 -2.62 -15.18 23.02
CA VAL A 48 -3.29 -16.00 23.92
C VAL A 48 -3.60 -17.37 23.51
N THR A 49 -3.69 -18.21 24.14
CA THR A 49 -4.17 -19.59 24.20
C THR A 49 -3.77 -20.39 22.98
N LYS A 50 -2.79 -21.24 23.23
CA LYS A 50 -2.43 -22.35 22.32
C LYS A 50 -3.71 -23.04 21.79
N GLU A 51 -4.75 -23.11 22.59
CA GLU A 51 -6.03 -23.71 22.25
C GLU A 51 -6.84 -22.92 21.19
N LYS A 52 -6.92 -21.59 21.28
CA LYS A 52 -7.54 -20.77 20.23
C LYS A 52 -6.75 -20.79 18.92
N ARG A 53 -5.42 -20.82 19.02
CA ARG A 53 -4.57 -20.95 17.84
C ARG A 53 -4.74 -22.30 17.15
N SER A 54 -4.75 -23.39 17.91
CA SER A 54 -5.00 -24.73 17.38
C SER A 54 -6.36 -24.78 16.69
N LYS A 55 -7.42 -24.36 17.37
CA LYS A 55 -8.77 -24.28 16.78
C LYS A 55 -8.86 -23.45 15.50
N ASN A 56 -8.17 -22.31 15.46
CA ASN A 56 -8.16 -21.47 14.26
C ASN A 56 -7.34 -22.10 13.14
N LEU A 57 -6.23 -22.77 13.47
CA LEU A 57 -5.43 -23.51 12.50
C LEU A 57 -6.23 -24.69 11.93
N ASP A 58 -6.89 -25.44 12.77
CA ASP A 58 -7.72 -26.58 12.35
C ASP A 58 -8.83 -26.13 11.40
N LYS A 59 -9.53 -25.04 11.74
CA LYS A 59 -10.54 -24.43 10.87
C LYS A 59 -9.95 -23.92 9.56
N PHE A 60 -8.74 -23.39 9.59
CA PHE A 60 -8.07 -22.90 8.39
C PHE A 60 -7.68 -24.06 7.48
N ILE A 61 -7.09 -25.11 8.04
CA ILE A 61 -6.73 -26.32 7.29
C ILE A 61 -8.00 -26.97 6.71
N GLU A 62 -9.05 -27.08 7.51
CA GLU A 62 -10.32 -27.62 7.04
C GLU A 62 -10.91 -26.84 5.86
N LYS A 63 -10.78 -25.50 5.86
CA LYS A 63 -11.28 -24.65 4.78
C LYS A 63 -10.38 -24.59 3.54
N ILE A 64 -9.09 -24.92 3.67
CA ILE A 64 -8.17 -25.01 2.53
C ILE A 64 -8.44 -26.28 1.72
N ILE A 65 -8.86 -27.35 2.39
CA ILE A 65 -9.17 -28.61 1.71
C ILE A 65 -10.46 -28.42 0.92
N PRO A 66 -10.47 -28.68 -0.40
CA PRO A 66 -11.69 -28.60 -1.22
C PRO A 66 -12.79 -29.51 -0.65
N ASP A 67 -14.04 -29.07 -0.75
CA ASP A 67 -15.19 -29.81 -0.21
C ASP A 67 -15.25 -31.27 -0.66
N PRO A 68 -15.03 -31.62 -1.96
CA PRO A 68 -15.03 -33.01 -2.38
C PRO A 68 -13.94 -33.87 -1.70
N THR A 69 -12.74 -33.30 -1.53
CA THR A 69 -11.66 -34.00 -0.83
C THR A 69 -11.95 -34.16 0.66
N ARG A 70 -12.66 -33.21 1.26
CA ARG A 70 -13.04 -33.25 2.68
C ARG A 70 -14.03 -34.37 2.97
N GLU A 71 -14.97 -34.59 2.04
CA GLU A 71 -16.00 -35.62 2.18
C GLU A 71 -15.46 -37.02 1.95
N THR A 72 -14.60 -37.21 0.96
CA THR A 72 -14.12 -38.54 0.53
C THR A 72 -12.72 -38.90 1.06
N GLY A 73 -11.94 -37.90 1.50
CA GLY A 73 -10.55 -38.07 1.89
C GLY A 73 -9.57 -38.27 0.73
N GLN A 74 -10.05 -38.22 -0.52
CA GLN A 74 -9.24 -38.44 -1.72
C GLN A 74 -9.10 -37.17 -2.56
N TRP A 75 -7.87 -36.74 -2.84
CA TRP A 75 -7.61 -35.56 -3.64
C TRP A 75 -8.05 -35.69 -5.10
N ILE A 76 -8.15 -36.92 -5.61
CA ILE A 76 -8.60 -37.19 -6.98
C ILE A 76 -10.03 -36.69 -7.22
N ASP A 77 -10.87 -36.72 -6.19
CA ASP A 77 -12.27 -36.31 -6.27
C ASP A 77 -12.44 -34.79 -6.40
N SER A 78 -11.39 -34.03 -6.14
CA SER A 78 -11.36 -32.58 -6.40
C SER A 78 -11.15 -32.25 -7.88
N MET A 79 -10.67 -33.18 -8.70
CA MET A 79 -10.41 -32.93 -10.12
C MET A 79 -11.68 -32.58 -10.92
N PRO A 80 -12.81 -33.31 -10.78
CA PRO A 80 -14.06 -32.91 -11.43
C PRO A 80 -14.58 -31.56 -10.99
N TRP A 81 -14.38 -31.19 -9.72
CA TRP A 81 -14.77 -29.89 -9.19
C TRP A 81 -13.91 -28.77 -9.79
N ILE A 82 -12.58 -28.95 -9.86
CA ILE A 82 -11.66 -27.98 -10.49
C ILE A 82 -11.97 -27.84 -11.98
N THR A 83 -12.16 -28.94 -12.68
CA THR A 83 -12.52 -28.93 -14.10
C THR A 83 -13.86 -28.27 -14.32
N GLY A 84 -14.86 -28.52 -13.46
CA GLY A 84 -16.16 -27.85 -13.50
C GLY A 84 -16.05 -26.34 -13.37
N LEU A 85 -15.21 -25.82 -12.44
CA LEU A 85 -14.96 -24.39 -12.32
C LEU A 85 -14.44 -23.76 -13.62
N LEU A 86 -13.65 -24.52 -14.38
CA LEU A 86 -13.09 -24.05 -15.65
C LEU A 86 -14.05 -24.26 -16.83
N THR A 87 -14.78 -25.38 -16.87
CA THR A 87 -15.64 -25.75 -18.01
C THR A 87 -17.04 -25.15 -17.94
N ASP A 88 -17.62 -25.02 -16.75
CA ASP A 88 -18.96 -24.44 -16.56
C ASP A 88 -19.03 -22.93 -16.78
N GLY A 89 -17.89 -22.32 -17.13
CA GLY A 89 -17.78 -20.90 -17.49
C GLY A 89 -17.87 -19.93 -16.31
N GLN A 90 -18.24 -20.38 -15.12
CA GLN A 90 -18.35 -19.49 -13.95
C GLN A 90 -16.98 -19.00 -13.46
N GLY A 91 -15.98 -19.89 -13.37
CA GLY A 91 -14.63 -19.53 -12.97
C GLY A 91 -13.96 -18.60 -13.99
N ILE A 92 -14.11 -18.89 -15.28
CA ILE A 92 -13.58 -18.05 -16.36
C ILE A 92 -14.28 -16.68 -16.36
N LYS A 93 -15.61 -16.66 -16.20
CA LYS A 93 -16.37 -15.41 -16.10
C LYS A 93 -15.95 -14.56 -14.90
N ALA A 94 -15.81 -15.16 -13.73
CA ALA A 94 -15.35 -14.47 -12.52
C ALA A 94 -13.93 -13.92 -12.69
N THR A 95 -13.03 -14.71 -13.27
CA THR A 95 -11.66 -14.28 -13.59
C THR A 95 -11.66 -13.10 -14.57
N GLY A 96 -12.48 -13.18 -15.64
CA GLY A 96 -12.62 -12.11 -16.62
C GLY A 96 -13.15 -10.81 -16.00
N ILE A 97 -14.14 -10.90 -15.12
CA ILE A 97 -14.66 -9.74 -14.37
C ILE A 97 -13.58 -9.15 -13.48
N THR A 98 -12.87 -9.97 -12.70
CA THR A 98 -11.79 -9.49 -11.81
C THR A 98 -10.69 -8.81 -12.60
N PHE A 99 -10.26 -9.41 -13.70
CA PHE A 99 -9.26 -8.82 -14.59
C PHE A 99 -9.74 -7.49 -15.19
N GLY A 100 -10.99 -7.43 -15.64
CA GLY A 100 -11.61 -6.21 -16.14
C GLY A 100 -11.63 -5.09 -15.10
N LEU A 101 -12.09 -5.38 -13.89
CA LEU A 101 -12.12 -4.41 -12.78
C LEU A 101 -10.71 -3.91 -12.43
N ALA A 102 -9.73 -4.80 -12.36
CA ALA A 102 -8.33 -4.43 -12.11
C ALA A 102 -7.77 -3.53 -13.23
N THR A 103 -8.05 -3.86 -14.49
CA THR A 103 -7.63 -3.06 -15.64
C THR A 103 -8.23 -1.65 -15.61
N VAL A 104 -9.52 -1.54 -15.30
CA VAL A 104 -10.18 -0.24 -15.15
C VAL A 104 -9.57 0.56 -14.00
N ALA A 105 -9.33 -0.06 -12.84
CA ALA A 105 -8.70 0.60 -11.71
C ALA A 105 -7.31 1.17 -12.06
N ILE A 106 -6.46 0.36 -12.70
CA ILE A 106 -5.12 0.79 -13.14
C ILE A 106 -5.20 1.91 -14.17
N THR A 107 -6.15 1.84 -15.09
CA THR A 107 -6.34 2.88 -16.11
C THR A 107 -6.75 4.20 -15.49
N ILE A 108 -7.70 4.18 -14.55
CA ILE A 108 -8.15 5.37 -13.84
C ILE A 108 -6.99 5.96 -13.01
N SER A 109 -6.30 5.14 -12.23
CA SER A 109 -5.16 5.61 -11.41
C SER A 109 -4.04 6.17 -12.27
N GLY A 110 -3.69 5.50 -13.37
CA GLY A 110 -2.69 5.95 -14.33
C GLY A 110 -3.05 7.30 -14.96
N PHE A 111 -4.30 7.49 -15.33
CA PHE A 111 -4.78 8.76 -15.88
C PHE A 111 -4.63 9.90 -14.85
N PHE A 112 -5.08 9.71 -13.62
CA PHE A 112 -4.92 10.72 -12.58
C PHE A 112 -3.46 10.93 -12.19
N ALA A 113 -2.65 9.88 -12.16
CA ALA A 113 -1.22 9.99 -11.91
C ALA A 113 -0.53 10.85 -12.97
N LEU A 114 -0.86 10.67 -14.26
CA LEU A 114 -0.32 11.50 -15.36
C LEU A 114 -0.74 12.97 -15.20
N LEU A 115 -1.98 13.25 -14.83
CA LEU A 115 -2.45 14.62 -14.61
C LEU A 115 -1.75 15.30 -13.41
N LEU A 116 -1.50 14.55 -12.34
CA LEU A 116 -0.90 15.06 -11.11
C LEU A 116 0.64 15.05 -11.13
N LEU A 117 1.24 14.29 -12.04
CA LEU A 117 2.69 14.16 -12.15
C LEU A 117 3.43 15.51 -12.28
N PRO A 118 3.02 16.45 -13.15
CA PRO A 118 3.67 17.75 -13.25
C PRO A 118 3.64 18.52 -11.93
N VAL A 119 2.51 18.47 -11.22
CA VAL A 119 2.28 19.21 -9.96
C VAL A 119 3.10 18.62 -8.81
N SER A 120 3.28 17.31 -8.79
CA SER A 120 4.03 16.59 -7.74
C SER A 120 5.53 16.55 -7.99
N ALA A 121 5.98 16.86 -9.19
CA ALA A 121 7.40 16.82 -9.57
C ALA A 121 8.22 17.84 -8.77
N ARG A 122 9.40 17.40 -8.26
CA ARG A 122 10.29 18.25 -7.44
C ARG A 122 10.71 19.53 -8.16
N ASN A 123 10.82 19.48 -9.47
CA ASN A 123 11.30 20.60 -10.27
C ASN A 123 10.32 21.77 -10.30
N PHE A 124 9.01 21.52 -10.11
CA PHE A 124 8.00 22.58 -10.08
C PHE A 124 8.00 23.40 -8.78
N GLY A 125 8.50 22.82 -7.68
CA GLY A 125 8.67 23.54 -6.40
C GLY A 125 9.92 24.40 -6.32
N ASN A 126 10.78 24.38 -7.33
CA ASN A 126 12.01 25.16 -7.37
C ASN A 126 11.79 26.52 -8.06
N GLN A 127 12.64 27.50 -7.74
CA GLN A 127 12.61 28.84 -8.38
C GLN A 127 12.81 28.82 -9.90
N ARG A 128 13.29 27.69 -10.45
CA ARG A 128 13.51 27.47 -11.89
C ARG A 128 12.90 26.14 -12.33
N PRO A 129 11.58 26.02 -12.39
CA PRO A 129 10.96 24.81 -12.94
C PRO A 129 11.34 24.72 -14.41
N LEU A 130 11.86 23.55 -14.81
CA LEU A 130 12.31 23.29 -16.18
C LEU A 130 13.42 24.24 -16.71
N GLY A 131 14.19 24.88 -15.84
CA GLY A 131 15.25 25.82 -16.23
C GLY A 131 14.74 27.20 -16.70
N ILE A 132 13.44 27.41 -16.71
CA ILE A 132 12.82 28.69 -17.08
C ILE A 132 12.80 29.61 -15.86
N ASN A 133 13.37 30.80 -16.00
CA ASN A 133 13.36 31.83 -14.97
C ASN A 133 11.91 32.33 -14.79
N GLN A 134 11.21 31.85 -13.80
CA GLN A 134 9.95 32.48 -13.37
C GLN A 134 10.36 33.76 -12.64
N GLY A 135 10.08 34.89 -13.25
CA GLY A 135 10.43 36.20 -12.67
C GLY A 135 10.11 36.28 -11.18
N ASN A 136 10.75 37.19 -10.47
CA ASN A 136 10.85 37.38 -9.02
C ASN A 136 9.49 37.53 -8.25
N ASN A 137 8.45 36.82 -8.63
CA ASN A 137 7.12 36.91 -8.03
C ASN A 137 7.02 35.91 -6.87
N ILE A 138 7.32 36.37 -5.67
CA ILE A 138 7.32 35.61 -4.40
C ILE A 138 5.98 34.88 -4.18
N LEU A 139 4.86 35.52 -4.50
CA LEU A 139 3.52 34.92 -4.37
C LEU A 139 3.34 33.69 -5.27
N LYS A 140 3.81 33.78 -6.51
CA LYS A 140 3.70 32.70 -7.49
C LYS A 140 4.57 31.50 -7.08
N SER A 141 5.77 31.77 -6.57
CA SER A 141 6.67 30.74 -6.06
C SER A 141 6.10 30.03 -4.82
N PHE A 142 5.48 30.79 -3.89
CA PHE A 142 4.81 30.24 -2.72
C PHE A 142 3.61 29.36 -3.09
N TYR A 143 2.79 29.79 -4.03
CA TYR A 143 1.64 29.05 -4.53
C TYR A 143 2.06 27.67 -5.10
N TRP A 144 3.07 27.64 -5.97
CA TRP A 144 3.57 26.40 -6.54
C TRP A 144 4.20 25.47 -5.50
N LEU A 145 4.94 26.04 -4.54
CA LEU A 145 5.50 25.27 -3.43
C LEU A 145 4.40 24.65 -2.56
N ALA A 146 3.35 25.41 -2.27
CA ALA A 146 2.21 24.92 -1.49
C ALA A 146 1.47 23.78 -2.19
N ILE A 147 1.17 23.93 -3.48
CA ILE A 147 0.51 22.90 -4.28
C ILE A 147 1.37 21.63 -4.34
N ASN A 148 2.67 21.78 -4.59
CA ASN A 148 3.59 20.63 -4.64
C ASN A 148 3.64 19.89 -3.29
N LYS A 149 3.74 20.62 -2.18
CA LYS A 149 3.72 20.01 -0.85
C LYS A 149 2.39 19.34 -0.53
N LEU A 150 1.27 19.99 -0.86
CA LEU A 150 -0.05 19.45 -0.64
C LEU A 150 -0.28 18.16 -1.44
N SER A 151 0.09 18.15 -2.71
CA SER A 151 0.01 16.96 -3.57
C SER A 151 0.81 15.80 -3.00
N ARG A 152 2.01 16.07 -2.47
CA ARG A 152 2.85 15.03 -1.83
C ARG A 152 2.26 14.50 -0.54
N ILE A 153 1.68 15.37 0.28
CA ILE A 153 1.00 14.96 1.51
C ILE A 153 -0.21 14.07 1.14
N LEU A 154 -0.97 14.46 0.12
CA LEU A 154 -2.08 13.65 -0.37
C LEU A 154 -1.63 12.26 -0.82
N PHE A 155 -0.56 12.16 -1.63
CA PHE A 155 -0.02 10.87 -2.05
C PHE A 155 0.55 10.04 -0.90
N LEU A 156 1.19 10.68 0.08
CA LEU A 156 1.64 9.97 1.27
C LEU A 156 0.46 9.43 2.06
N PHE A 157 -0.61 10.20 2.18
CA PHE A 157 -1.82 9.79 2.89
C PHE A 157 -2.52 8.62 2.19
N THR A 158 -2.74 8.71 0.89
CA THR A 158 -3.38 7.62 0.12
C THR A 158 -2.57 6.33 0.17
N ARG A 159 -1.24 6.43 0.07
CA ARG A 159 -0.34 5.25 0.16
C ARG A 159 -0.15 4.71 1.57
N SER A 160 -0.41 5.52 2.61
CA SER A 160 -0.30 5.05 4.00
C SER A 160 -1.50 4.22 4.45
N LEU A 161 -2.64 4.37 3.78
CA LEU A 161 -3.82 3.57 4.06
C LEU A 161 -3.73 2.24 3.31
N PRO A 162 -3.82 1.09 3.99
CA PRO A 162 -3.93 -0.20 3.32
C PRO A 162 -5.17 -0.22 2.41
N GLU A 163 -5.04 -0.79 1.21
CA GLU A 163 -6.11 -0.82 0.21
C GLU A 163 -7.42 -1.41 0.73
N TYR A 164 -7.32 -2.47 1.55
CA TYR A 164 -8.51 -3.11 2.14
C TYR A 164 -9.22 -2.20 3.15
N VAL A 165 -8.50 -1.36 3.92
CA VAL A 165 -9.12 -0.39 4.84
C VAL A 165 -9.88 0.65 4.05
N LEU A 166 -9.29 1.16 2.97
CA LEU A 166 -9.95 2.09 2.06
C LEU A 166 -11.17 1.43 1.39
N GLY A 167 -11.03 0.18 0.97
CA GLY A 167 -12.13 -0.61 0.41
C GLY A 167 -13.29 -0.76 1.38
N PHE A 168 -13.04 -1.17 2.62
CA PHE A 168 -14.08 -1.30 3.64
C PHE A 168 -14.74 0.04 3.98
N LEU A 169 -13.97 1.12 4.07
CA LEU A 169 -14.49 2.46 4.32
C LEU A 169 -15.46 2.88 3.19
N LEU A 170 -15.03 2.71 1.94
CA LEU A 170 -15.86 3.08 0.79
C LEU A 170 -17.09 2.19 0.66
N ILE A 171 -16.98 0.88 0.90
CA ILE A 171 -18.14 -0.04 0.93
C ILE A 171 -19.13 0.38 2.01
N SER A 172 -18.64 0.82 3.18
CA SER A 172 -19.51 1.27 4.28
C SER A 172 -20.28 2.55 3.93
N ILE A 173 -19.73 3.41 3.07
CA ILE A 173 -20.35 4.70 2.67
C ILE A 173 -21.20 4.53 1.41
N LEU A 174 -20.70 3.82 0.41
CA LEU A 174 -21.30 3.73 -0.93
C LEU A 174 -22.09 2.42 -1.15
N GLY A 175 -21.96 1.46 -0.24
CA GLY A 175 -22.57 0.14 -0.39
C GLY A 175 -21.67 -0.90 -1.08
N PRO A 176 -22.06 -2.18 -1.06
CA PRO A 176 -21.30 -3.29 -1.62
C PRO A 176 -21.48 -3.37 -3.15
N ASP A 177 -20.73 -2.58 -3.88
CA ASP A 177 -20.71 -2.58 -5.35
C ASP A 177 -19.28 -2.83 -5.85
N PRO A 178 -19.08 -3.59 -6.95
CA PRO A 178 -17.77 -3.79 -7.54
C PRO A 178 -17.01 -2.51 -7.90
N TRP A 179 -17.73 -1.46 -8.30
CA TRP A 179 -17.16 -0.15 -8.60
C TRP A 179 -16.50 0.52 -7.40
N VAL A 180 -16.98 0.24 -6.22
CA VAL A 180 -16.39 0.75 -4.98
C VAL A 180 -14.99 0.20 -4.76
N LEU A 181 -14.78 -1.08 -5.10
CA LEU A 181 -13.45 -1.70 -5.06
C LEU A 181 -12.52 -1.13 -6.14
N VAL A 182 -13.05 -0.90 -7.34
CA VAL A 182 -12.30 -0.21 -8.41
C VAL A 182 -11.83 1.17 -7.94
N LEU A 183 -12.72 1.93 -7.30
CA LEU A 183 -12.41 3.26 -6.79
C LEU A 183 -11.36 3.19 -5.67
N ALA A 184 -11.48 2.24 -4.74
CA ALA A 184 -10.50 2.02 -3.69
C ALA A 184 -9.10 1.75 -4.25
N LEU A 185 -9.00 0.84 -5.21
CA LEU A 185 -7.75 0.50 -5.90
C LEU A 185 -7.21 1.69 -6.70
N ALA A 186 -8.08 2.43 -7.39
CA ALA A 186 -7.67 3.59 -8.18
C ALA A 186 -7.12 4.74 -7.31
N ILE A 187 -7.66 4.93 -6.11
CA ILE A 187 -7.19 5.95 -5.15
C ILE A 187 -5.89 5.50 -4.48
N HIS A 188 -5.76 4.20 -4.19
CA HIS A 188 -4.58 3.67 -3.50
C HIS A 188 -3.33 3.66 -4.40
N ASN A 189 -3.47 3.31 -5.69
CA ASN A 189 -2.37 3.24 -6.65
C ASN A 189 -1.93 4.60 -7.19
#